data_9f990b0d5916dafdd8eb934fd89bcb2b
#
_entry.id   9f990b0d5916dafdd8eb934fd89bcb2b
#
_cell.length_a   1.000
_cell.length_b   1.000
_cell.length_c   1.000
_cell.angle_alpha   90.00
_cell.angle_beta   90.00
_cell.angle_gamma   90.00
#
_symmetry.space_group_name_H-M   'P 1'
#
loop_
_entity.id
_entity.type
_entity.pdbx_description
1 polymer ?
#
loop_
_entity_poly.entity_id
_entity_poly.type
_entity_poly.pdbx_seq_one_letter_code
_entity_poly.pdbx_strand_id
1 'polypeptide(L)'
;MKGVFTVLALILKLTISFFAVMNPLGNIPIFITLTNDYSLQERRHSARKAVIISFIILTLFLLLGGFIFSMFGITIHAFRVAGGILIFGIAYSLLHAKPSNAQSPHSHEQEAAASQNDISITPLALPIMAGPGTIATVMSHSSYSIENLGSVLISYTLILGVTFLLFYYSTSIINKLGQNGLNVISRLMGLILAVMAIQMIAEGVHSLFPHL
;
A
#
# COMPACT_ATOMS: atom_id res chain seq x y z
N MET A 1 -28.48 -8.91 13.71
CA MET A 1 -28.13 -7.50 13.47
C MET A 1 -26.76 -7.13 14.05
N LYS A 2 -26.36 -7.52 15.29
CA LYS A 2 -25.04 -7.19 15.87
C LYS A 2 -23.85 -7.66 15.00
N GLY A 3 -23.88 -8.85 14.43
CA GLY A 3 -22.78 -9.37 13.58
C GLY A 3 -22.53 -8.55 12.31
N VAL A 4 -23.57 -8.10 11.62
CA VAL A 4 -23.44 -7.28 10.39
C VAL A 4 -22.80 -5.93 10.70
N PHE A 5 -23.18 -5.29 11.80
CA PHE A 5 -22.57 -4.03 12.25
C PHE A 5 -21.09 -4.19 12.59
N THR A 6 -20.71 -5.31 13.21
CA THR A 6 -19.30 -5.60 13.54
C THR A 6 -18.45 -5.80 12.29
N VAL A 7 -18.96 -6.57 11.30
CA VAL A 7 -18.28 -6.78 10.01
C VAL A 7 -18.14 -5.47 9.23
N LEU A 8 -19.20 -4.66 9.17
CA LEU A 8 -19.16 -3.37 8.48
C LEU A 8 -18.15 -2.41 9.13
N ALA A 9 -18.14 -2.33 10.47
CA ALA A 9 -17.17 -1.51 11.20
C ALA A 9 -15.73 -1.98 10.96
N LEU A 10 -15.51 -3.30 10.88
CA LEU A 10 -14.20 -3.88 10.55
C LEU A 10 -13.78 -3.51 9.13
N ILE A 11 -14.66 -3.66 8.13
CA ILE A 11 -14.39 -3.28 6.73
C ILE A 11 -14.03 -1.80 6.65
N LEU A 12 -14.77 -0.91 7.31
CA LEU A 12 -14.46 0.52 7.31
C LEU A 12 -13.09 0.80 7.93
N LYS A 13 -12.78 0.22 9.09
CA LYS A 13 -11.47 0.36 9.75
C LYS A 13 -10.34 -0.11 8.84
N LEU A 14 -10.46 -1.29 8.25
CA LEU A 14 -9.47 -1.86 7.34
C LEU A 14 -9.32 -1.03 6.07
N THR A 15 -10.42 -0.54 5.51
CA THR A 15 -10.39 0.33 4.33
C THR A 15 -9.61 1.61 4.58
N ILE A 16 -9.82 2.26 5.74
CA ILE A 16 -9.05 3.44 6.15
C ILE A 16 -7.58 3.09 6.33
N SER A 17 -7.27 1.96 6.96
CA SER A 17 -5.89 1.47 7.14
C SER A 17 -5.20 1.24 5.79
N PHE A 18 -5.84 0.53 4.87
CA PHE A 18 -5.30 0.32 3.52
C PHE A 18 -5.16 1.62 2.73
N PHE A 19 -6.13 2.54 2.84
CA PHE A 19 -6.03 3.85 2.20
C PHE A 19 -4.78 4.61 2.66
N ALA A 20 -4.52 4.62 3.97
CA ALA A 20 -3.35 5.29 4.53
C ALA A 20 -2.05 4.61 4.07
N VAL A 21 -1.93 3.27 4.18
CA VAL A 21 -0.70 2.54 3.86
C VAL A 21 -0.40 2.53 2.36
N MET A 22 -1.41 2.28 1.51
CA MET A 22 -1.25 2.33 0.05
C MET A 22 -1.02 3.75 -0.46
N ASN A 23 -1.52 4.76 0.30
CA ASN A 23 -1.38 6.18 -0.03
C ASN A 23 -1.70 6.52 -1.50
N PRO A 24 -2.90 6.23 -2.00
CA PRO A 24 -3.24 6.38 -3.41
C PRO A 24 -3.04 7.80 -3.94
N LEU A 25 -3.31 8.81 -3.10
CA LEU A 25 -3.14 10.23 -3.47
C LEU A 25 -1.66 10.61 -3.59
N GLY A 26 -0.82 10.17 -2.68
CA GLY A 26 0.63 10.41 -2.71
C GLY A 26 1.32 9.70 -3.88
N ASN A 27 0.71 8.66 -4.43
CA ASN A 27 1.25 7.92 -5.57
C ASN A 27 0.87 8.55 -6.93
N ILE A 28 -0.06 9.53 -6.99
CA ILE A 28 -0.45 10.19 -8.25
C ILE A 28 0.75 10.85 -8.95
N PRO A 29 1.58 11.69 -8.28
CA PRO A 29 2.74 12.30 -8.91
C PRO A 29 3.73 11.26 -9.45
N ILE A 30 3.97 10.20 -8.68
CA ILE A 30 4.88 9.11 -9.07
C ILE A 30 4.35 8.42 -10.33
N PHE A 31 3.06 8.06 -10.32
CA PHE A 31 2.41 7.44 -11.48
C PHE A 31 2.53 8.30 -12.74
N ILE A 32 2.31 9.62 -12.64
CA ILE A 32 2.42 10.53 -13.77
C ILE A 32 3.86 10.62 -14.28
N THR A 33 4.84 10.70 -13.38
CA THR A 33 6.27 10.72 -13.76
C THR A 33 6.66 9.46 -14.51
N LEU A 34 6.25 8.29 -14.03
CA LEU A 34 6.54 7.01 -14.67
C LEU A 34 5.82 6.82 -16.02
N THR A 35 4.71 7.51 -16.23
CA THR A 35 3.90 7.40 -17.44
C THR A 35 3.97 8.67 -18.30
N ASN A 36 4.98 9.52 -18.13
CA ASN A 36 5.04 10.81 -18.80
C ASN A 36 5.04 10.68 -20.32
N ASP A 37 5.76 9.70 -20.85
CA ASP A 37 5.89 9.45 -22.30
C ASP A 37 4.77 8.54 -22.85
N TYR A 38 3.80 8.14 -22.00
CA TYR A 38 2.71 7.24 -22.39
C TYR A 38 1.53 8.02 -22.94
N SER A 39 0.91 7.49 -23.99
CA SER A 39 -0.42 7.91 -24.43
C SER A 39 -1.46 7.70 -23.32
N LEU A 40 -2.59 8.38 -23.38
CA LEU A 40 -3.68 8.20 -22.41
C LEU A 40 -4.15 6.74 -22.33
N GLN A 41 -4.13 6.02 -23.45
CA GLN A 41 -4.55 4.61 -23.51
C GLN A 41 -3.53 3.70 -22.81
N GLU A 42 -2.25 3.88 -23.06
CA GLU A 42 -1.16 3.13 -22.42
C GLU A 42 -1.14 3.39 -20.90
N ARG A 43 -1.33 4.66 -20.49
CA ARG A 43 -1.41 5.06 -19.09
C ARG A 43 -2.55 4.34 -18.37
N ARG A 44 -3.74 4.29 -18.96
CA ARG A 44 -4.90 3.56 -18.43
C ARG A 44 -4.66 2.05 -18.37
N HIS A 45 -4.02 1.50 -19.39
CA HIS A 45 -3.65 0.09 -19.43
C HIS A 45 -2.67 -0.25 -18.30
N SER A 46 -1.63 0.56 -18.11
CA SER A 46 -0.65 0.40 -17.03
C SER A 46 -1.29 0.50 -15.64
N ALA A 47 -2.19 1.46 -15.42
CA ALA A 47 -2.94 1.56 -14.18
C ALA A 47 -3.76 0.30 -13.89
N ARG A 48 -4.50 -0.19 -14.89
CA ARG A 48 -5.31 -1.42 -14.75
C ARG A 48 -4.44 -2.63 -14.44
N LYS A 49 -3.34 -2.79 -15.17
CA LYS A 49 -2.42 -3.93 -15.00
C LYS A 49 -1.77 -3.90 -13.61
N ALA A 50 -1.30 -2.74 -13.15
CA ALA A 50 -0.73 -2.57 -11.83
C ALA A 50 -1.73 -2.95 -10.73
N VAL A 51 -2.99 -2.51 -10.82
CA VAL A 51 -4.06 -2.85 -9.87
C VAL A 51 -4.32 -4.36 -9.84
N ILE A 52 -4.42 -5.01 -11.00
CA ILE A 52 -4.67 -6.46 -11.09
C ILE A 52 -3.50 -7.24 -10.47
N ILE A 53 -2.27 -6.87 -10.78
CA ILE A 53 -1.08 -7.53 -10.22
C ILE A 53 -1.02 -7.34 -8.71
N SER A 54 -1.26 -6.11 -8.22
CA SER A 54 -1.32 -5.83 -6.78
C SER A 54 -2.41 -6.64 -6.09
N PHE A 55 -3.59 -6.77 -6.70
CA PHE A 55 -4.66 -7.62 -6.19
C PHE A 55 -4.22 -9.08 -6.06
N ILE A 56 -3.58 -9.62 -7.10
CA ILE A 56 -3.08 -11.01 -7.09
C ILE A 56 -2.04 -11.19 -5.97
N ILE A 57 -1.07 -10.29 -5.87
CA ILE A 57 -0.02 -10.36 -4.85
C ILE A 57 -0.63 -10.32 -3.44
N LEU A 58 -1.51 -9.35 -3.16
CA LEU A 58 -2.14 -9.22 -1.84
C LEU A 58 -3.03 -10.42 -1.51
N THR A 59 -3.73 -10.98 -2.50
CA THR A 59 -4.53 -12.20 -2.33
C THR A 59 -3.64 -13.41 -2.02
N LEU A 60 -2.50 -13.55 -2.71
CA LEU A 60 -1.53 -14.59 -2.41
C LEU A 60 -1.01 -14.49 -0.96
N PHE A 61 -0.64 -13.30 -0.52
CA PHE A 61 -0.22 -13.10 0.88
C PHE A 61 -1.36 -13.28 1.89
N LEU A 62 -2.59 -12.93 1.54
CA LEU A 62 -3.75 -13.16 2.38
C LEU A 62 -4.00 -14.67 2.60
N LEU A 63 -3.88 -15.47 1.55
CA LEU A 63 -4.20 -16.89 1.57
C LEU A 63 -3.01 -17.76 2.01
N LEU A 64 -1.82 -17.45 1.53
CA LEU A 64 -0.61 -18.27 1.70
C LEU A 64 0.41 -17.66 2.67
N GLY A 65 0.17 -16.44 3.15
CA GLY A 65 1.13 -15.73 4.01
C GLY A 65 1.50 -16.49 5.27
N GLY A 66 0.53 -17.16 5.91
CA GLY A 66 0.79 -18.03 7.06
C GLY A 66 1.71 -19.21 6.74
N PHE A 67 1.50 -19.85 5.58
CA PHE A 67 2.36 -20.93 5.10
C PHE A 67 3.78 -20.41 4.78
N ILE A 68 3.88 -19.30 4.06
CA ILE A 68 5.16 -18.66 3.74
C ILE A 68 5.92 -18.35 5.03
N PHE A 69 5.27 -17.78 6.03
CA PHE A 69 5.88 -17.42 7.31
C PHE A 69 6.36 -18.66 8.07
N SER A 70 5.55 -19.72 8.12
CA SER A 70 5.95 -20.95 8.79
C SER A 70 7.17 -21.61 8.13
N MET A 71 7.25 -21.56 6.80
CA MET A 71 8.37 -22.10 6.04
C MET A 71 9.69 -21.36 6.34
N PHE A 72 9.63 -20.03 6.56
CA PHE A 72 10.82 -19.23 6.90
C PHE A 72 11.05 -19.08 8.41
N GLY A 73 10.19 -19.66 9.26
CA GLY A 73 10.25 -19.48 10.72
C GLY A 73 9.97 -18.04 11.18
N ILE A 74 9.26 -17.26 10.36
CA ILE A 74 8.92 -15.86 10.66
C ILE A 74 7.59 -15.83 11.42
N THR A 75 7.55 -15.08 12.54
CA THR A 75 6.30 -14.83 13.24
C THR A 75 5.59 -13.60 12.67
N ILE A 76 4.26 -13.59 12.73
CA ILE A 76 3.47 -12.42 12.31
C ILE A 76 3.80 -11.18 13.16
N HIS A 77 4.21 -11.40 14.42
CA HIS A 77 4.59 -10.32 15.32
C HIS A 77 5.91 -9.65 14.89
N ALA A 78 6.93 -10.44 14.55
CA ALA A 78 8.19 -9.94 14.00
C ALA A 78 7.99 -9.22 12.66
N PHE A 79 7.14 -9.78 11.78
CA PHE A 79 6.79 -9.16 10.51
C PHE A 79 6.02 -7.84 10.70
N ARG A 80 5.18 -7.75 11.73
CA ARG A 80 4.46 -6.51 12.09
C ARG A 80 5.44 -5.41 12.50
N VAL A 81 6.47 -5.74 13.31
CA VAL A 81 7.53 -4.79 13.68
C VAL A 81 8.30 -4.34 12.44
N ALA A 82 8.76 -5.27 11.61
CA ALA A 82 9.50 -4.96 10.39
C ALA A 82 8.66 -4.11 9.41
N GLY A 83 7.39 -4.49 9.21
CA GLY A 83 6.44 -3.71 8.40
C GLY A 83 6.21 -2.30 8.94
N GLY A 84 6.09 -2.15 10.25
CA GLY A 84 5.98 -0.85 10.91
C GLY A 84 7.20 0.03 10.67
N ILE A 85 8.41 -0.51 10.77
CA ILE A 85 9.66 0.22 10.47
C ILE A 85 9.67 0.70 9.01
N LEU A 86 9.28 -0.16 8.06
CA LEU A 86 9.21 0.21 6.64
C LEU A 86 8.17 1.30 6.39
N ILE A 87 6.97 1.18 6.98
CA ILE A 87 5.92 2.21 6.87
C ILE A 87 6.40 3.52 7.48
N PHE A 88 7.13 3.48 8.62
CA PHE A 88 7.68 4.69 9.23
C PHE A 88 8.69 5.39 8.31
N GLY A 89 9.55 4.64 7.63
CA GLY A 89 10.46 5.18 6.61
C GLY A 89 9.73 5.90 5.47
N ILE A 90 8.63 5.31 4.97
CA ILE A 90 7.77 5.93 3.97
C ILE A 90 7.12 7.21 4.51
N ALA A 91 6.55 7.15 5.72
CA ALA A 91 5.93 8.28 6.39
C ALA A 91 6.90 9.44 6.57
N TYR A 92 8.11 9.16 7.03
CA TYR A 92 9.18 10.15 7.18
C TYR A 92 9.51 10.86 5.86
N SER A 93 9.62 10.09 4.78
CA SER A 93 9.89 10.62 3.45
C SER A 93 8.77 11.53 2.94
N LEU A 94 7.50 11.16 3.16
CA LEU A 94 6.33 11.97 2.78
C LEU A 94 6.25 13.29 3.57
N LEU A 95 6.59 13.27 4.86
CA LEU A 95 6.62 14.46 5.70
C LEU A 95 7.67 15.48 5.24
N HIS A 96 8.81 15.00 4.74
CA HIS A 96 9.91 15.84 4.29
C HIS A 96 9.84 16.19 2.80
N ALA A 97 8.75 15.82 2.11
CA ALA A 97 8.56 15.99 0.66
C ALA A 97 9.72 15.41 -0.19
N LYS A 98 10.41 14.40 0.33
CA LYS A 98 11.43 13.63 -0.40
C LYS A 98 10.78 12.34 -0.90
N PRO A 99 11.05 11.89 -2.13
CA PRO A 99 10.64 10.56 -2.57
C PRO A 99 11.22 9.53 -1.60
N SER A 100 10.38 8.62 -1.10
CA SER A 100 10.85 7.53 -0.24
C SER A 100 11.68 6.56 -1.07
N ASN A 101 12.86 6.17 -0.56
CA ASN A 101 13.65 5.11 -1.19
C ASN A 101 12.88 3.78 -1.31
N ALA A 102 11.84 3.58 -0.49
CA ALA A 102 10.95 2.42 -0.58
C ALA A 102 9.82 2.58 -1.63
N GLN A 103 9.55 3.82 -2.08
CA GLN A 103 8.55 4.15 -3.10
C GLN A 103 9.18 4.75 -4.36
N SER A 104 10.43 5.23 -4.27
CA SER A 104 11.19 5.65 -5.44
C SER A 104 11.99 4.44 -5.90
N PRO A 105 11.84 4.01 -7.15
CA PRO A 105 12.76 3.07 -7.75
C PRO A 105 14.17 3.65 -7.65
N HIS A 106 15.14 2.86 -7.24
CA HIS A 106 16.54 3.25 -7.34
C HIS A 106 16.83 3.70 -8.77
N SER A 107 17.76 4.66 -8.94
CA SER A 107 18.14 5.14 -10.26
C SER A 107 18.44 4.01 -11.26
N HIS A 108 19.02 2.91 -10.79
CA HIS A 108 19.24 1.69 -11.57
C HIS A 108 17.96 0.94 -11.93
N GLU A 109 16.90 1.00 -11.09
CA GLU A 109 15.60 0.38 -11.39
C GLU A 109 14.79 1.26 -12.38
N GLN A 110 14.98 2.58 -12.35
CA GLN A 110 14.40 3.48 -13.37
C GLN A 110 15.05 3.27 -14.73
N GLU A 111 16.37 3.08 -14.80
CA GLU A 111 17.07 2.73 -16.03
C GLU A 111 16.70 1.33 -16.52
N ALA A 112 16.55 0.35 -15.60
CA ALA A 112 16.09 -0.98 -15.94
C ALA A 112 14.60 -1.03 -16.33
N ALA A 113 13.75 -0.21 -15.72
CA ALA A 113 12.34 -0.08 -16.08
C ALA A 113 12.15 0.62 -17.42
N ALA A 114 12.99 1.59 -17.74
CA ALA A 114 13.00 2.24 -19.05
C ALA A 114 13.45 1.29 -20.18
N SER A 115 14.24 0.26 -19.85
CA SER A 115 14.68 -0.76 -20.80
C SER A 115 13.75 -1.99 -20.89
N GLN A 116 12.83 -2.19 -19.95
CA GLN A 116 11.84 -3.25 -19.95
C GLN A 116 10.44 -2.63 -20.03
N ASN A 117 9.73 -2.95 -21.10
CA ASN A 117 8.44 -2.38 -21.53
C ASN A 117 7.26 -2.49 -20.56
N ASP A 118 7.44 -2.71 -19.24
CA ASP A 118 6.33 -2.95 -18.34
C ASP A 118 6.47 -2.35 -16.93
N ILE A 119 6.28 -1.04 -16.87
CA ILE A 119 6.24 -0.30 -15.59
C ILE A 119 5.05 -0.68 -14.68
N SER A 120 4.10 -1.46 -15.21
CA SER A 120 2.92 -1.88 -14.44
C SER A 120 3.27 -2.89 -13.35
N ILE A 121 4.32 -3.66 -13.52
CA ILE A 121 4.80 -4.65 -12.54
C ILE A 121 5.75 -3.96 -11.57
N THR A 122 6.80 -3.38 -12.11
CA THR A 122 7.83 -2.67 -11.35
C THR A 122 8.01 -1.29 -11.97
N PRO A 123 7.85 -0.20 -11.20
CA PRO A 123 7.62 -0.18 -9.74
C PRO A 123 6.16 -0.07 -9.29
N LEU A 124 5.14 -0.01 -10.18
CA LEU A 124 3.78 0.35 -9.78
C LEU A 124 3.11 -0.71 -8.88
N ALA A 125 3.08 -1.98 -9.29
CA ALA A 125 2.48 -3.02 -8.44
C ALA A 125 3.39 -3.32 -7.25
N LEU A 126 4.67 -3.55 -7.48
CA LEU A 126 5.71 -3.72 -6.46
C LEU A 126 6.82 -2.69 -6.71
N PRO A 127 7.25 -1.91 -5.73
CA PRO A 127 6.84 -1.92 -4.32
C PRO A 127 5.73 -0.92 -3.95
N ILE A 128 5.15 -0.16 -4.92
CA ILE A 128 4.31 1.01 -4.61
C ILE A 128 2.95 0.60 -4.04
N MET A 129 2.17 -0.23 -4.74
CA MET A 129 0.80 -0.58 -4.32
C MET A 129 0.77 -1.78 -3.38
N ALA A 130 1.38 -2.90 -3.76
CA ALA A 130 1.54 -4.09 -2.93
C ALA A 130 2.92 -4.09 -2.24
N GLY A 131 3.28 -2.97 -1.63
CA GLY A 131 4.54 -2.83 -0.91
C GLY A 131 4.56 -3.58 0.43
N PRO A 132 5.75 -3.66 1.07
CA PRO A 132 5.92 -4.38 2.34
C PRO A 132 4.93 -3.92 3.42
N GLY A 133 4.62 -2.62 3.48
CA GLY A 133 3.63 -2.08 4.42
C GLY A 133 2.22 -2.59 4.17
N THR A 134 1.78 -2.66 2.91
CA THR A 134 0.46 -3.17 2.54
C THR A 134 0.36 -4.66 2.81
N ILE A 135 1.41 -5.42 2.46
CA ILE A 135 1.51 -6.86 2.76
C ILE A 135 1.47 -7.09 4.27
N ALA A 136 2.24 -6.32 5.06
CA ALA A 136 2.21 -6.40 6.52
C ALA A 136 0.81 -6.13 7.08
N THR A 137 0.09 -5.15 6.53
CA THR A 137 -1.29 -4.84 6.93
C THR A 137 -2.24 -5.99 6.61
N VAL A 138 -2.17 -6.57 5.39
CA VAL A 138 -2.95 -7.77 5.03
C VAL A 138 -2.70 -8.90 6.01
N MET A 139 -1.44 -9.21 6.28
CA MET A 139 -1.05 -10.32 7.12
C MET A 139 -1.39 -10.11 8.60
N SER A 140 -1.28 -8.88 9.09
CA SER A 140 -1.65 -8.55 10.48
C SER A 140 -3.13 -8.75 10.79
N HIS A 141 -3.98 -8.72 9.76
CA HIS A 141 -5.43 -8.87 9.90
C HIS A 141 -5.95 -10.18 9.30
N SER A 142 -5.07 -11.04 8.78
CA SER A 142 -5.43 -12.37 8.25
C SER A 142 -5.63 -13.39 9.37
N SER A 143 -6.53 -13.10 10.33
CA SER A 143 -6.98 -14.15 11.28
C SER A 143 -7.79 -15.18 10.49
N TYR A 144 -7.61 -16.45 10.81
CA TYR A 144 -8.17 -17.61 10.09
C TYR A 144 -9.72 -17.75 10.10
N SER A 145 -10.48 -16.72 10.44
CA SER A 145 -11.92 -16.74 10.26
C SER A 145 -12.31 -16.25 8.85
N ILE A 146 -13.24 -16.96 8.21
CA ILE A 146 -13.74 -16.62 6.86
C ILE A 146 -14.28 -15.18 6.80
N GLU A 147 -14.91 -14.71 7.88
CA GLU A 147 -15.42 -13.35 7.98
C GLU A 147 -14.30 -12.29 7.96
N ASN A 148 -13.18 -12.55 8.63
CA ASN A 148 -12.03 -11.66 8.65
C ASN A 148 -11.32 -11.65 7.29
N LEU A 149 -11.10 -12.82 6.68
CA LEU A 149 -10.51 -12.93 5.34
C LEU A 149 -11.34 -12.17 4.30
N GLY A 150 -12.67 -12.35 4.33
CA GLY A 150 -13.59 -11.62 3.46
C GLY A 150 -13.52 -10.10 3.68
N SER A 151 -13.46 -9.64 4.94
CA SER A 151 -13.37 -8.22 5.27
C SER A 151 -12.06 -7.60 4.78
N VAL A 152 -10.94 -8.28 4.94
CA VAL A 152 -9.62 -7.85 4.42
C VAL A 152 -9.66 -7.76 2.90
N LEU A 153 -10.16 -8.82 2.22
CA LEU A 153 -10.24 -8.88 0.76
C LEU A 153 -11.10 -7.73 0.20
N ILE A 154 -12.28 -7.51 0.77
CA ILE A 154 -13.17 -6.41 0.35
C ILE A 154 -12.46 -5.07 0.54
N SER A 155 -11.82 -4.85 1.69
CA SER A 155 -11.21 -3.57 2.03
C SER A 155 -10.08 -3.18 1.10
N TYR A 156 -9.11 -4.06 0.81
CA TYR A 156 -8.04 -3.71 -0.12
C TYR A 156 -8.54 -3.65 -1.57
N THR A 157 -9.55 -4.45 -1.95
CA THR A 157 -10.16 -4.37 -3.28
C THR A 157 -10.80 -3.01 -3.50
N LEU A 158 -11.52 -2.48 -2.51
CA LEU A 158 -12.08 -1.12 -2.56
C LEU A 158 -10.98 -0.07 -2.77
N ILE A 159 -9.87 -0.16 -2.03
CA ILE A 159 -8.78 0.80 -2.15
C ILE A 159 -8.03 0.66 -3.47
N LEU A 160 -7.83 -0.56 -3.97
CA LEU A 160 -7.29 -0.79 -5.31
C LEU A 160 -8.18 -0.17 -6.39
N GLY A 161 -9.51 -0.29 -6.25
CA GLY A 161 -10.47 0.37 -7.12
C GLY A 161 -10.37 1.90 -7.06
N VAL A 162 -10.27 2.46 -5.86
CA VAL A 162 -10.04 3.91 -5.66
C VAL A 162 -8.70 4.32 -6.30
N THR A 163 -7.64 3.55 -6.09
CA THR A 163 -6.31 3.82 -6.68
C THR A 163 -6.39 3.81 -8.21
N PHE A 164 -7.09 2.83 -8.78
CA PHE A 164 -7.33 2.79 -10.23
C PHE A 164 -8.01 4.06 -10.74
N LEU A 165 -9.08 4.50 -10.07
CA LEU A 165 -9.80 5.73 -10.45
C LEU A 165 -8.91 6.96 -10.34
N LEU A 166 -8.11 7.07 -9.28
CA LEU A 166 -7.18 8.19 -9.09
C LEU A 166 -6.09 8.21 -10.16
N PHE A 167 -5.53 7.05 -10.53
CA PHE A 167 -4.56 6.95 -11.61
C PHE A 167 -5.20 7.23 -12.97
N TYR A 168 -6.42 6.76 -13.20
CA TYR A 168 -7.19 7.01 -14.42
C TYR A 168 -7.44 8.50 -14.64
N TYR A 169 -7.76 9.25 -13.57
CA TYR A 169 -8.02 10.68 -13.60
C TYR A 169 -6.83 11.54 -13.15
N SER A 170 -5.64 10.96 -13.02
CA SER A 170 -4.47 11.60 -12.42
C SER A 170 -4.11 12.95 -13.04
N THR A 171 -4.16 13.07 -14.36
CA THR A 171 -3.89 14.33 -15.07
C THR A 171 -4.89 15.42 -14.70
N SER A 172 -6.18 15.08 -14.59
CA SER A 172 -7.23 16.04 -14.20
C SER A 172 -7.09 16.48 -12.74
N ILE A 173 -6.65 15.56 -11.88
CA ILE A 173 -6.43 15.83 -10.45
C ILE A 173 -5.28 16.81 -10.27
N ILE A 174 -4.14 16.59 -10.93
CA ILE A 174 -3.00 17.54 -10.85
C ILE A 174 -3.37 18.91 -11.40
N ASN A 175 -4.08 18.96 -12.52
CA ASN A 175 -4.49 20.23 -13.10
C ASN A 175 -5.42 21.04 -12.18
N LYS A 176 -6.25 20.37 -11.35
CA LYS A 176 -7.16 21.04 -10.41
C LYS A 176 -6.53 21.41 -9.07
N LEU A 177 -5.77 20.49 -8.46
CA LEU A 177 -5.19 20.66 -7.13
C LEU A 177 -3.85 21.40 -7.16
N GLY A 178 -3.16 21.35 -8.28
CA GLY A 178 -1.77 21.81 -8.40
C GLY A 178 -0.80 20.99 -7.56
N GLN A 179 0.48 21.22 -7.77
CA GLN A 179 1.54 20.51 -7.06
C GLN A 179 1.53 20.80 -5.55
N ASN A 180 1.20 22.04 -5.17
CA ASN A 180 1.14 22.43 -3.76
C ASN A 180 0.02 21.69 -3.00
N GLY A 181 -1.16 21.52 -3.62
CA GLY A 181 -2.26 20.76 -3.02
C GLY A 181 -1.89 19.29 -2.80
N LEU A 182 -1.25 18.67 -3.77
CA LEU A 182 -0.75 17.30 -3.64
C LEU A 182 0.31 17.16 -2.53
N ASN A 183 1.21 18.13 -2.41
CA ASN A 183 2.22 18.11 -1.35
C ASN A 183 1.60 18.20 0.05
N VAL A 184 0.56 19.01 0.24
CA VAL A 184 -0.17 19.10 1.52
C VAL A 184 -0.83 17.75 1.84
N ILE A 185 -1.54 17.16 0.89
CA ILE A 185 -2.17 15.85 1.06
C ILE A 185 -1.12 14.78 1.41
N SER A 186 -0.01 14.75 0.69
CA SER A 186 1.08 13.78 0.94
C SER A 186 1.65 13.92 2.35
N ARG A 187 1.82 15.14 2.87
CA ARG A 187 2.30 15.36 4.25
C ARG A 187 1.28 14.91 5.29
N LEU A 188 -0.02 15.18 5.08
CA LEU A 188 -1.07 14.68 5.97
C LEU A 188 -1.11 13.15 5.99
N MET A 189 -1.01 12.51 4.83
CA MET A 189 -0.92 11.06 4.73
C MET A 189 0.36 10.53 5.41
N GLY A 190 1.49 11.22 5.27
CA GLY A 190 2.73 10.90 5.97
C GLY A 190 2.56 10.88 7.49
N LEU A 191 1.85 11.86 8.06
CA LEU A 191 1.57 11.90 9.50
C LEU A 191 0.72 10.71 9.95
N ILE A 192 -0.35 10.39 9.21
CA ILE A 192 -1.22 9.24 9.50
C ILE A 192 -0.41 7.94 9.45
N LEU A 193 0.42 7.77 8.40
CA LEU A 193 1.29 6.60 8.25
C LEU A 193 2.30 6.48 9.41
N ALA A 194 2.87 7.59 9.88
CA ALA A 194 3.80 7.57 11.01
C ALA A 194 3.13 7.04 12.28
N VAL A 195 1.92 7.50 12.58
CA VAL A 195 1.14 7.03 13.74
C VAL A 195 0.83 5.53 13.60
N MET A 196 0.35 5.09 12.43
CA MET A 196 0.05 3.67 12.16
C MET A 196 1.31 2.79 12.29
N ALA A 197 2.45 3.26 11.78
CA ALA A 197 3.73 2.57 11.88
C ALA A 197 4.14 2.33 13.35
N ILE A 198 4.05 3.37 14.18
CA ILE A 198 4.36 3.26 15.62
C ILE A 198 3.39 2.29 16.31
N GLN A 199 2.10 2.32 15.99
CA GLN A 199 1.13 1.37 16.54
C GLN A 199 1.48 -0.07 16.15
N MET A 200 1.83 -0.33 14.90
CA MET A 200 2.24 -1.65 14.43
C MET A 200 3.50 -2.15 15.14
N ILE A 201 4.49 -1.28 15.34
CA ILE A 201 5.71 -1.63 16.08
C ILE A 201 5.36 -1.96 17.54
N ALA A 202 4.58 -1.09 18.20
CA ALA A 202 4.21 -1.27 19.60
C ALA A 202 3.44 -2.59 19.82
N GLU A 203 2.43 -2.88 18.99
CA GLU A 203 1.67 -4.14 19.04
C GLU A 203 2.56 -5.35 18.74
N GLY A 204 3.47 -5.25 17.79
CA GLY A 204 4.39 -6.33 17.45
C GLY A 204 5.36 -6.62 18.59
N VAL A 205 5.97 -5.59 19.18
CA VAL A 205 6.89 -5.73 20.33
C VAL A 205 6.17 -6.29 21.54
N HIS A 206 4.99 -5.75 21.91
CA HIS A 206 4.20 -6.25 23.03
C HIS A 206 3.83 -7.74 22.86
N SER A 207 3.54 -8.17 21.64
CA SER A 207 3.22 -9.58 21.35
C SER A 207 4.45 -10.49 21.33
N LEU A 208 5.63 -9.97 20.99
CA LEU A 208 6.90 -10.71 21.06
C LEU A 208 7.43 -10.85 22.49
N PHE A 209 7.14 -9.86 23.34
CA PHE A 209 7.63 -9.77 24.70
C PHE A 209 6.47 -9.49 25.68
N PRO A 210 5.59 -10.49 25.96
CA PRO A 210 4.38 -10.28 26.77
C PRO A 210 4.64 -9.83 28.22
N HIS A 211 5.88 -9.86 28.66
CA HIS A 211 6.30 -9.48 30.02
C HIS A 211 7.04 -8.14 30.09
N LEU A 212 7.14 -7.41 28.97
CA LEU A 212 7.53 -6.01 28.91
C LEU A 212 6.30 -5.11 29.00
#